data_ade5043c82c589e1a36b2c56b2c3b137
#
_entry.id   ade5043c82c589e1a36b2c56b2c3b137
#
_cell.length_a   1.000
_cell.length_b   1.000
_cell.length_c   1.000
_cell.angle_alpha   90.00
_cell.angle_beta   90.00
_cell.angle_gamma   90.00
#
_symmetry.space_group_name_H-M   'P 1'
#
loop_
_entity.id
_entity.type
_entity.pdbx_description
1 polymer ?
#
loop_
_entity_poly.entity_id
_entity_poly.type
_entity_poly.pdbx_seq_one_letter_code
_entity_poly.pdbx_strand_id
1 'polypeptide(L)'
;ICVDNDSDKQAIGEKLEELNFHPVFLSDTQIKNYYEGYSNSTIWPLCHYFFAYTLYKDTFWQAYREVNKRFCETICRLIGPEDKVWVQDYQLMLLPGMLREAVPDLCIGYFHHIPFPSYELFRILPERAEILKGLLGADFIAFHTHDYMRHFISAVERVLRMNFKLDEIQLGNRVVRIDALPMGINYDLYPVSYTHLRAHETPEHL
;
A
#
# COMPACT_ATOMS: atom_id res chain seq x y z
N ILE A 1 -6.15 14.38 -4.66
CA ILE A 1 -7.28 15.24 -5.00
C ILE A 1 -6.98 15.88 -6.34
N CYS A 2 -7.93 15.84 -7.29
CA CYS A 2 -7.89 16.60 -8.54
C CYS A 2 -8.74 17.86 -8.39
N VAL A 3 -8.17 18.99 -8.72
CA VAL A 3 -8.87 20.31 -8.70
C VAL A 3 -8.28 21.15 -9.84
N ASP A 4 -9.15 21.70 -10.66
CA ASP A 4 -8.74 22.32 -11.94
C ASP A 4 -8.15 23.72 -11.79
N ASN A 5 -8.48 24.45 -10.73
CA ASN A 5 -7.97 25.81 -10.55
C ASN A 5 -7.25 25.99 -9.20
N ASP A 6 -6.33 26.94 -9.17
CA ASP A 6 -5.47 27.17 -8.00
C ASP A 6 -6.22 27.85 -6.84
N SER A 7 -7.28 28.61 -7.12
CA SER A 7 -8.13 29.21 -6.09
C SER A 7 -8.89 28.15 -5.29
N ASP A 8 -9.42 27.15 -5.98
CA ASP A 8 -10.14 26.05 -5.32
C ASP A 8 -9.17 25.12 -4.56
N LYS A 9 -7.95 24.90 -5.10
CA LYS A 9 -6.89 24.17 -4.37
C LYS A 9 -6.57 24.84 -3.04
N GLN A 10 -6.42 26.17 -3.05
CA GLN A 10 -6.12 26.91 -1.83
C GLN A 10 -7.26 26.83 -0.83
N ALA A 11 -8.50 27.09 -1.26
CA ALA A 11 -9.67 27.05 -0.38
C ALA A 11 -9.92 25.63 0.21
N ILE A 12 -9.74 24.59 -0.60
CA ILE A 12 -9.85 23.20 -0.15
C ILE A 12 -8.68 22.86 0.80
N GLY A 13 -7.47 23.31 0.49
CA GLY A 13 -6.28 23.10 1.30
C GLY A 13 -6.44 23.66 2.71
N GLU A 14 -6.81 24.94 2.82
CA GLU A 14 -7.06 25.63 4.10
C GLU A 14 -8.11 24.89 4.95
N LYS A 15 -9.21 24.47 4.32
CA LYS A 15 -10.29 23.76 5.02
C LYS A 15 -9.90 22.34 5.47
N LEU A 16 -9.04 21.67 4.73
CA LEU A 16 -8.52 20.34 5.10
C LEU A 16 -7.47 20.45 6.20
N GLU A 17 -6.62 21.47 6.18
CA GLU A 17 -5.62 21.72 7.22
C GLU A 17 -6.27 22.01 8.57
N GLU A 18 -7.40 22.72 8.63
CA GLU A 18 -8.20 22.87 9.85
C GLU A 18 -8.63 21.53 10.47
N LEU A 19 -8.74 20.49 9.65
CA LEU A 19 -9.09 19.13 10.05
C LEU A 19 -7.85 18.19 10.21
N ASN A 20 -6.65 18.75 10.17
CA ASN A 20 -5.38 18.01 10.16
C ASN A 20 -5.20 17.07 8.94
N PHE A 21 -5.78 17.42 7.80
CA PHE A 21 -5.53 16.73 6.54
C PHE A 21 -4.63 17.57 5.65
N HIS A 22 -3.57 16.98 5.13
CA HIS A 22 -2.64 17.64 4.20
C HIS A 22 -2.79 17.05 2.80
N PRO A 23 -3.50 17.71 1.88
CA PRO A 23 -3.81 17.14 0.59
C PRO A 23 -2.58 17.13 -0.33
N VAL A 24 -2.40 16.03 -1.06
CA VAL A 24 -1.50 15.98 -2.21
C VAL A 24 -2.35 16.15 -3.47
N PHE A 25 -2.23 17.31 -4.11
CA PHE A 25 -2.96 17.61 -5.33
C PHE A 25 -2.27 16.94 -6.53
N LEU A 26 -3.05 16.27 -7.35
CA LEU A 26 -2.60 15.57 -8.55
C LEU A 26 -3.30 16.16 -9.77
N SER A 27 -2.60 16.23 -10.90
CA SER A 27 -3.21 16.55 -12.19
C SER A 27 -4.04 15.36 -12.72
N ASP A 28 -4.96 15.63 -13.65
CA ASP A 28 -5.74 14.59 -14.32
C ASP A 28 -4.86 13.52 -14.96
N THR A 29 -3.75 13.93 -15.58
CA THR A 29 -2.78 13.01 -16.16
C THR A 29 -2.14 12.12 -15.09
N GLN A 30 -1.82 12.67 -13.93
CA GLN A 30 -1.29 11.87 -12.81
C GLN A 30 -2.33 10.91 -12.26
N ILE A 31 -3.58 11.34 -12.07
CA ILE A 31 -4.68 10.46 -11.63
C ILE A 31 -4.85 9.32 -12.64
N LYS A 32 -4.95 9.65 -13.92
CA LYS A 32 -5.14 8.66 -14.99
C LYS A 32 -4.00 7.63 -15.07
N ASN A 33 -2.74 8.07 -14.96
CA ASN A 33 -1.61 7.15 -15.12
C ASN A 33 -1.19 6.47 -13.81
N TYR A 34 -1.28 7.16 -12.67
CA TYR A 34 -0.92 6.62 -11.37
C TYR A 34 -2.05 5.78 -10.76
N TYR A 35 -3.23 6.39 -10.56
CA TYR A 35 -4.32 5.74 -9.82
C TYR A 35 -5.07 4.75 -10.70
N GLU A 36 -5.63 5.20 -11.84
CA GLU A 36 -6.35 4.33 -12.76
C GLU A 36 -5.39 3.39 -13.50
N GLY A 37 -4.20 3.89 -13.87
CA GLY A 37 -3.17 3.16 -14.61
C GLY A 37 -2.43 2.16 -13.73
N TYR A 38 -1.32 2.57 -13.13
CA TYR A 38 -0.44 1.63 -12.43
C TYR A 38 -1.12 0.95 -11.24
N SER A 39 -1.83 1.71 -10.41
CA SER A 39 -2.48 1.14 -9.23
C SER A 39 -3.62 0.18 -9.60
N ASN A 40 -4.61 0.64 -10.37
CA ASN A 40 -5.86 -0.11 -10.59
C ASN A 40 -5.84 -0.98 -11.85
N SER A 41 -5.03 -0.67 -12.86
CA SER A 41 -4.94 -1.47 -14.08
C SER A 41 -3.71 -2.39 -14.13
N THR A 42 -2.69 -2.16 -13.30
CA THR A 42 -1.49 -3.02 -13.24
C THR A 42 -1.44 -3.81 -11.94
N ILE A 43 -1.32 -3.14 -10.79
CA ILE A 43 -1.10 -3.81 -9.49
C ILE A 43 -2.34 -4.53 -9.01
N TRP A 44 -3.49 -3.87 -8.99
CA TRP A 44 -4.71 -4.44 -8.42
C TRP A 44 -5.14 -5.76 -9.08
N PRO A 45 -5.26 -5.87 -10.43
CA PRO A 45 -5.64 -7.12 -11.07
C PRO A 45 -4.58 -8.21 -10.89
N LEU A 46 -3.29 -7.87 -10.89
CA LEU A 46 -2.23 -8.84 -10.63
C LEU A 46 -2.35 -9.43 -9.22
N CYS A 47 -2.55 -8.58 -8.22
CA CYS A 47 -2.69 -8.99 -6.82
C CYS A 47 -3.94 -9.85 -6.58
N HIS A 48 -5.01 -9.64 -7.35
CA HIS A 48 -6.25 -10.41 -7.27
C HIS A 48 -6.28 -11.61 -8.23
N TYR A 49 -5.13 -12.00 -8.81
CA TYR A 49 -5.02 -13.15 -9.72
C TYR A 49 -5.77 -13.00 -11.04
N PHE A 50 -6.12 -11.77 -11.42
CA PHE A 50 -6.72 -11.43 -12.72
C PHE A 50 -5.67 -10.98 -13.73
N PHE A 51 -4.55 -11.69 -13.82
CA PHE A 51 -3.39 -11.30 -14.62
C PHE A 51 -3.70 -11.07 -16.11
N ALA A 52 -4.74 -11.71 -16.65
CA ALA A 52 -5.18 -11.50 -18.02
C ALA A 52 -5.70 -10.07 -18.30
N TYR A 53 -6.08 -9.34 -17.25
CA TYR A 53 -6.55 -7.96 -17.33
C TYR A 53 -5.48 -6.94 -16.95
N THR A 54 -4.28 -7.39 -16.60
CA THR A 54 -3.19 -6.51 -16.22
C THR A 54 -2.69 -5.73 -17.43
N LEU A 55 -2.76 -4.40 -17.32
CA LEU A 55 -2.24 -3.49 -18.33
C LEU A 55 -0.92 -2.89 -17.83
N TYR A 56 0.09 -2.95 -18.66
CA TYR A 56 1.39 -2.37 -18.35
C TYR A 56 1.76 -1.29 -19.37
N LYS A 57 2.20 -0.12 -18.86
CA LYS A 57 2.74 0.97 -19.66
C LYS A 57 3.83 1.68 -18.86
N ASP A 58 4.93 2.06 -19.52
CA ASP A 58 6.00 2.84 -18.89
C ASP A 58 5.50 4.16 -18.30
N THR A 59 4.53 4.81 -18.95
CA THR A 59 3.92 6.05 -18.46
C THR A 59 3.17 5.85 -17.15
N PHE A 60 2.62 4.66 -16.90
CA PHE A 60 1.96 4.31 -15.64
C PHE A 60 2.98 4.22 -14.51
N TRP A 61 4.10 3.52 -14.75
CA TRP A 61 5.17 3.39 -13.79
C TRP A 61 5.83 4.73 -13.47
N GLN A 62 6.10 5.55 -14.47
CA GLN A 62 6.69 6.87 -14.26
C GLN A 62 5.78 7.75 -13.37
N ALA A 63 4.48 7.77 -13.64
CA ALA A 63 3.52 8.50 -12.81
C ALA A 63 3.45 7.93 -11.40
N TYR A 64 3.52 6.61 -11.22
CA TYR A 64 3.54 5.96 -9.91
C TYR A 64 4.74 6.40 -9.07
N ARG A 65 5.93 6.43 -9.66
CA ARG A 65 7.15 6.93 -8.99
C ARG A 65 7.03 8.41 -8.63
N GLU A 66 6.58 9.23 -9.58
CA GLU A 66 6.45 10.66 -9.37
C GLU A 66 5.47 10.99 -8.24
N VAL A 67 4.30 10.34 -8.23
CA VAL A 67 3.30 10.58 -7.19
C VAL A 67 3.79 10.11 -5.81
N ASN A 68 4.42 8.93 -5.71
CA ASN A 68 5.04 8.48 -4.47
C ASN A 68 6.09 9.50 -3.96
N LYS A 69 6.89 10.06 -4.87
CA LYS A 69 7.86 11.12 -4.54
C LYS A 69 7.17 12.38 -4.00
N ARG A 70 6.06 12.82 -4.60
CA ARG A 70 5.28 13.98 -4.10
C ARG A 70 4.73 13.74 -2.70
N PHE A 71 4.25 12.51 -2.41
CA PHE A 71 3.86 12.14 -1.06
C PHE A 71 5.04 12.22 -0.09
N CYS A 72 6.20 11.69 -0.47
CA CYS A 72 7.41 11.78 0.35
C CYS A 72 7.79 13.23 0.64
N GLU A 73 7.86 14.09 -0.38
CA GLU A 73 8.18 15.51 -0.23
C GLU A 73 7.18 16.26 0.68
N THR A 74 5.89 15.89 0.60
CA THR A 74 4.87 16.48 1.47
C THR A 74 5.04 16.03 2.91
N ILE A 75 5.22 14.75 3.15
CA ILE A 75 5.43 14.19 4.48
C ILE A 75 6.68 14.77 5.13
N CYS A 76 7.81 14.84 4.40
CA CYS A 76 9.06 15.40 4.92
C CYS A 76 8.96 16.86 5.37
N ARG A 77 7.98 17.63 4.86
CA ARG A 77 7.72 19.00 5.34
C ARG A 77 6.87 19.07 6.60
N LEU A 78 6.15 18.01 6.89
CA LEU A 78 5.16 17.97 7.99
C LEU A 78 5.70 17.30 9.26
N ILE A 79 6.55 16.30 9.10
CA ILE A 79 7.01 15.45 10.20
C ILE A 79 8.04 16.17 11.10
N GLY A 80 7.89 15.96 12.41
CA GLY A 80 8.86 16.31 13.43
C GLY A 80 9.73 15.12 13.87
N PRO A 81 10.69 15.33 14.77
CA PRO A 81 11.68 14.30 15.17
C PRO A 81 11.07 13.06 15.84
N GLU A 82 9.93 13.21 16.52
CA GLU A 82 9.28 12.13 17.29
C GLU A 82 8.12 11.48 16.53
N ASP A 83 7.83 11.95 15.30
CA ASP A 83 6.70 11.46 14.54
C ASP A 83 6.97 10.06 13.98
N LYS A 84 5.88 9.33 13.80
CA LYS A 84 5.85 8.02 13.13
C LYS A 84 4.97 8.10 11.92
N VAL A 85 5.40 7.50 10.83
CA VAL A 85 4.63 7.48 9.58
C VAL A 85 4.05 6.10 9.37
N TRP A 86 2.73 6.03 9.16
CA TRP A 86 2.06 4.79 8.78
C TRP A 86 1.56 4.89 7.34
N VAL A 87 2.27 4.23 6.45
CA VAL A 87 1.93 4.20 5.03
C VAL A 87 0.88 3.13 4.74
N GLN A 88 -0.11 3.47 3.93
CA GLN A 88 -1.24 2.59 3.62
C GLN A 88 -1.24 2.20 2.15
N ASP A 89 -1.32 0.89 1.93
CA ASP A 89 -1.78 0.20 0.74
C ASP A 89 -0.91 0.33 -0.54
N TYR A 90 -1.32 -0.42 -1.56
CA TYR A 90 -0.59 -0.67 -2.81
C TYR A 90 -0.33 0.56 -3.69
N GLN A 91 -1.01 1.67 -3.44
CA GLN A 91 -0.75 2.93 -4.13
C GLN A 91 0.59 3.56 -3.73
N LEU A 92 1.13 3.22 -2.56
CA LEU A 92 2.28 3.90 -1.97
C LEU A 92 3.44 2.95 -1.61
N MET A 93 3.64 1.88 -2.40
CA MET A 93 4.66 0.86 -2.10
C MET A 93 6.11 1.37 -2.21
N LEU A 94 6.36 2.47 -2.91
CA LEU A 94 7.70 3.08 -2.98
C LEU A 94 7.97 4.08 -1.86
N LEU A 95 6.90 4.59 -1.26
CA LEU A 95 6.97 5.67 -0.28
C LEU A 95 7.82 5.34 0.95
N PRO A 96 7.75 4.15 1.56
CA PRO A 96 8.60 3.83 2.72
C PRO A 96 10.10 3.91 2.41
N GLY A 97 10.51 3.44 1.23
CA GLY A 97 11.89 3.53 0.78
C GLY A 97 12.35 4.97 0.57
N MET A 98 11.53 5.79 -0.08
CA MET A 98 11.82 7.21 -0.31
C MET A 98 11.91 7.99 1.01
N LEU A 99 11.02 7.71 1.96
CA LEU A 99 11.06 8.31 3.30
C LEU A 99 12.32 7.89 4.06
N ARG A 100 12.71 6.62 3.98
CA ARG A 100 13.92 6.11 4.63
C ARG A 100 15.20 6.77 4.08
N GLU A 101 15.25 7.01 2.78
CA GLU A 101 16.37 7.75 2.15
C GLU A 101 16.41 9.21 2.59
N ALA A 102 15.24 9.87 2.71
CA ALA A 102 15.15 11.27 3.10
C ALA A 102 15.36 11.49 4.60
N VAL A 103 14.85 10.60 5.45
CA VAL A 103 14.89 10.68 6.92
C VAL A 103 15.29 9.32 7.49
N PRO A 104 16.60 9.04 7.64
CA PRO A 104 17.12 7.71 7.98
C PRO A 104 16.62 7.10 9.29
N ASP A 105 16.28 7.92 10.28
CA ASP A 105 15.87 7.47 11.61
C ASP A 105 14.35 7.50 11.82
N LEU A 106 13.57 7.81 10.79
CA LEU A 106 12.11 7.85 10.85
C LEU A 106 11.52 6.47 11.15
N CYS A 107 10.61 6.39 12.10
CA CYS A 107 9.84 5.18 12.38
C CYS A 107 8.72 5.03 11.32
N ILE A 108 8.79 4.00 10.48
CA ILE A 108 7.87 3.80 9.34
C ILE A 108 7.19 2.45 9.47
N GLY A 109 5.85 2.46 9.54
CA GLY A 109 5.00 1.29 9.34
C GLY A 109 4.39 1.29 7.94
N TYR A 110 4.13 0.11 7.40
CA TYR A 110 3.39 -0.09 6.16
C TYR A 110 2.34 -1.19 6.31
N PHE A 111 1.14 -0.95 5.80
CA PHE A 111 0.07 -1.95 5.77
C PHE A 111 -0.41 -2.19 4.33
N HIS A 112 -0.45 -3.45 3.91
CA HIS A 112 -0.92 -3.88 2.60
C HIS A 112 -2.33 -4.44 2.69
N HIS A 113 -3.32 -3.74 2.12
CA HIS A 113 -4.74 -4.06 2.30
C HIS A 113 -5.30 -5.07 1.28
N ILE A 114 -4.66 -5.23 0.15
CA ILE A 114 -5.08 -6.20 -0.87
C ILE A 114 -4.27 -7.49 -0.77
N PRO A 115 -4.65 -8.59 -1.45
CA PRO A 115 -3.82 -9.78 -1.52
C PRO A 115 -2.42 -9.47 -2.03
N PHE A 116 -1.37 -9.97 -1.35
CA PHE A 116 -0.04 -9.98 -1.95
C PHE A 116 0.08 -11.26 -2.79
N PRO A 117 0.39 -11.16 -4.10
CA PRO A 117 0.34 -12.30 -4.98
C PRO A 117 1.51 -13.26 -4.73
N SER A 118 1.36 -14.52 -5.11
CA SER A 118 2.46 -15.47 -5.08
C SER A 118 3.63 -14.97 -5.93
N TYR A 119 4.85 -15.43 -5.60
CA TYR A 119 6.05 -15.08 -6.35
C TYR A 119 5.89 -15.33 -7.86
N GLU A 120 5.20 -16.41 -8.25
CA GLU A 120 5.05 -16.78 -9.67
C GLU A 120 4.26 -15.72 -10.47
N LEU A 121 3.35 -15.02 -9.84
CA LEU A 121 2.67 -13.87 -10.44
C LEU A 121 3.46 -12.57 -10.26
N PHE A 122 3.96 -12.33 -9.05
CA PHE A 122 4.67 -11.08 -8.76
C PHE A 122 5.91 -10.89 -9.65
N ARG A 123 6.59 -11.98 -10.03
CA ARG A 123 7.77 -11.94 -10.91
C ARG A 123 7.51 -11.36 -12.30
N ILE A 124 6.24 -11.27 -12.72
CA ILE A 124 5.85 -10.71 -14.03
C ILE A 124 6.12 -9.20 -14.07
N LEU A 125 6.03 -8.50 -12.92
CA LEU A 125 6.28 -7.07 -12.85
C LEU A 125 7.75 -6.76 -13.18
N PRO A 126 8.04 -5.91 -14.17
CA PRO A 126 9.40 -5.48 -14.45
C PRO A 126 10.05 -4.82 -13.23
N GLU A 127 9.33 -3.97 -12.52
CA GLU A 127 9.79 -3.17 -11.39
C GLU A 127 9.72 -3.88 -10.03
N ARG A 128 9.47 -5.19 -10.01
CA ARG A 128 9.34 -6.00 -8.79
C ARG A 128 10.44 -5.76 -7.75
N ALA A 129 11.68 -5.59 -8.20
CA ALA A 129 12.81 -5.35 -7.30
C ALA A 129 12.74 -3.96 -6.66
N GLU A 130 12.33 -2.94 -7.41
CA GLU A 130 12.19 -1.58 -6.91
C GLU A 130 11.02 -1.47 -5.92
N ILE A 131 9.90 -2.12 -6.21
CA ILE A 131 8.75 -2.20 -5.30
C ILE A 131 9.15 -2.86 -3.98
N LEU A 132 9.81 -4.02 -4.01
CA LEU A 132 10.23 -4.72 -2.79
C LEU A 132 11.24 -3.89 -1.98
N LYS A 133 12.19 -3.23 -2.62
CA LYS A 133 13.12 -2.31 -1.93
C LYS A 133 12.39 -1.12 -1.32
N GLY A 134 11.39 -0.58 -2.01
CA GLY A 134 10.53 0.47 -1.50
C GLY A 134 9.83 0.05 -0.20
N LEU A 135 9.18 -1.11 -0.22
CA LEU A 135 8.50 -1.67 0.95
C LEU A 135 9.46 -1.93 2.12
N LEU A 136 10.65 -2.46 1.85
CA LEU A 136 11.68 -2.72 2.87
C LEU A 136 12.27 -1.44 3.49
N GLY A 137 11.90 -0.25 3.03
CA GLY A 137 12.16 1.01 3.72
C GLY A 137 11.42 1.15 5.04
N ALA A 138 10.31 0.44 5.24
CA ALA A 138 9.59 0.40 6.51
C ALA A 138 10.34 -0.40 7.57
N ASP A 139 10.05 -0.13 8.85
CA ASP A 139 10.52 -0.91 10.00
C ASP A 139 9.54 -2.06 10.31
N PHE A 140 8.28 -1.85 10.00
CA PHE A 140 7.21 -2.83 10.19
C PHE A 140 6.32 -2.90 8.95
N ILE A 141 6.08 -4.12 8.44
CA ILE A 141 5.22 -4.38 7.28
C ILE A 141 4.15 -5.38 7.70
N ALA A 142 2.89 -5.02 7.49
CA ALA A 142 1.76 -5.85 7.86
C ALA A 142 0.87 -6.22 6.68
N PHE A 143 0.29 -7.42 6.77
CA PHE A 143 -0.67 -8.00 5.83
C PHE A 143 -1.92 -8.48 6.56
N HIS A 144 -3.03 -8.70 5.86
CA HIS A 144 -4.23 -9.27 6.47
C HIS A 144 -4.10 -10.74 6.86
N THR A 145 -3.33 -11.52 6.12
CA THR A 145 -3.21 -12.97 6.32
C THR A 145 -1.77 -13.43 6.30
N HIS A 146 -1.51 -14.56 6.96
CA HIS A 146 -0.21 -15.22 6.92
C HIS A 146 0.21 -15.63 5.50
N ASP A 147 -0.73 -15.99 4.63
CA ASP A 147 -0.41 -16.37 3.26
C ASP A 147 0.15 -15.19 2.47
N TYR A 148 -0.44 -14.01 2.60
CA TYR A 148 0.06 -12.80 1.94
C TYR A 148 1.44 -12.40 2.47
N MET A 149 1.65 -12.48 3.79
CA MET A 149 2.95 -12.29 4.42
C MET A 149 3.99 -13.27 3.84
N ARG A 150 3.67 -14.56 3.75
CA ARG A 150 4.57 -15.58 3.20
C ARG A 150 4.87 -15.37 1.72
N HIS A 151 3.89 -14.92 0.93
CA HIS A 151 4.09 -14.56 -0.47
C HIS A 151 5.08 -13.41 -0.60
N PHE A 152 4.95 -12.37 0.23
CA PHE A 152 5.89 -11.25 0.26
C PHE A 152 7.30 -11.70 0.64
N ILE A 153 7.46 -12.47 1.72
CA ILE A 153 8.74 -13.03 2.15
C ILE A 153 9.39 -13.82 1.01
N SER A 154 8.63 -14.74 0.40
CA SER A 154 9.12 -15.53 -0.74
C SER A 154 9.52 -14.67 -1.95
N ALA A 155 8.81 -13.58 -2.21
CA ALA A 155 9.18 -12.66 -3.26
C ALA A 155 10.49 -11.92 -2.95
N VAL A 156 10.68 -11.44 -1.72
CA VAL A 156 11.93 -10.80 -1.28
C VAL A 156 13.12 -11.76 -1.37
N GLU A 157 12.97 -12.98 -0.85
CA GLU A 157 14.03 -13.99 -0.89
C GLU A 157 14.47 -14.32 -2.32
N ARG A 158 13.52 -14.49 -3.23
CA ARG A 158 13.79 -14.90 -4.62
C ARG A 158 14.27 -13.76 -5.51
N VAL A 159 13.71 -12.56 -5.35
CA VAL A 159 14.03 -11.40 -6.18
C VAL A 159 15.27 -10.67 -5.69
N LEU A 160 15.35 -10.41 -4.37
CA LEU A 160 16.43 -9.63 -3.76
C LEU A 160 17.55 -10.51 -3.19
N ARG A 161 17.33 -11.84 -3.12
CA ARG A 161 18.27 -12.83 -2.54
C ARG A 161 18.63 -12.50 -1.08
N MET A 162 17.66 -12.06 -0.33
CA MET A 162 17.75 -11.75 1.10
C MET A 162 17.08 -12.85 1.89
N ASN A 163 17.65 -13.25 3.02
CA ASN A 163 17.11 -14.31 3.86
C ASN A 163 16.43 -13.72 5.09
N PHE A 164 15.26 -14.23 5.41
CA PHE A 164 14.54 -13.96 6.65
C PHE A 164 14.95 -14.94 7.75
N LYS A 165 15.00 -14.43 8.96
CA LYS A 165 15.08 -15.27 10.15
C LYS A 165 13.79 -15.12 10.94
N LEU A 166 12.96 -16.15 10.91
CA LEU A 166 11.55 -16.04 11.29
C LEU A 166 10.86 -14.98 10.41
N ASP A 167 10.21 -14.00 11.00
CA ASP A 167 9.49 -12.94 10.30
C ASP A 167 10.26 -11.60 10.28
N GLU A 168 11.59 -11.68 10.41
CA GLU A 168 12.48 -10.51 10.46
C GLU A 168 13.61 -10.61 9.43
N ILE A 169 13.97 -9.46 8.87
CA ILE A 169 15.13 -9.33 8.00
C ILE A 169 16.07 -8.25 8.52
N GLN A 170 17.36 -8.57 8.58
CA GLN A 170 18.40 -7.61 8.95
C GLN A 170 18.88 -6.85 7.72
N LEU A 171 18.74 -5.53 7.74
CA LEU A 171 19.20 -4.62 6.70
C LEU A 171 20.22 -3.62 7.28
N GLY A 172 21.50 -3.97 7.22
CA GLY A 172 22.54 -3.20 7.88
C GLY A 172 22.32 -3.13 9.38
N ASN A 173 22.13 -1.92 9.91
CA ASN A 173 21.88 -1.67 11.34
C ASN A 173 20.39 -1.71 11.71
N ARG A 174 19.49 -1.94 10.76
CA ARG A 174 18.05 -1.93 10.93
C ARG A 174 17.45 -3.32 10.76
N VAL A 175 16.43 -3.61 11.56
CA VAL A 175 15.59 -4.81 11.42
C VAL A 175 14.26 -4.39 10.82
N VAL A 176 13.80 -5.10 9.79
CA VAL A 176 12.43 -4.99 9.28
C VAL A 176 11.66 -6.19 9.78
N ARG A 177 10.58 -5.93 10.49
CA ARG A 177 9.65 -6.94 10.98
C ARG A 177 8.43 -7.04 10.07
N ILE A 178 7.99 -8.27 9.80
CA ILE A 178 6.83 -8.54 8.96
C ILE A 178 5.84 -9.38 9.77
N ASP A 179 4.55 -9.02 9.70
CA ASP A 179 3.53 -9.74 10.47
C ASP A 179 2.19 -9.80 9.72
N ALA A 180 1.33 -10.70 10.16
CA ALA A 180 -0.06 -10.80 9.71
C ALA A 180 -0.98 -10.23 10.79
N LEU A 181 -1.63 -9.12 10.48
CA LEU A 181 -2.57 -8.44 11.37
C LEU A 181 -3.98 -8.49 10.75
N PRO A 182 -4.78 -9.51 11.04
CA PRO A 182 -6.14 -9.61 10.51
C PRO A 182 -7.01 -8.49 11.07
N MET A 183 -7.72 -7.80 10.18
CA MET A 183 -8.72 -6.81 10.59
C MET A 183 -10.02 -7.52 10.95
N GLY A 184 -10.60 -7.15 12.09
CA GLY A 184 -11.91 -7.60 12.51
C GLY A 184 -13.03 -6.70 11.99
N ILE A 185 -14.26 -7.08 12.34
CA ILE A 185 -15.47 -6.26 12.13
C ILE A 185 -16.12 -5.95 13.46
N ASN A 186 -16.84 -4.83 13.52
CA ASN A 186 -17.68 -4.54 14.68
C ASN A 186 -18.97 -5.36 14.57
N TYR A 187 -19.06 -6.46 15.32
CA TYR A 187 -20.21 -7.35 15.34
C TYR A 187 -21.52 -6.64 15.76
N ASP A 188 -21.43 -5.63 16.60
CA ASP A 188 -22.60 -4.92 17.11
C ASP A 188 -23.28 -4.05 16.04
N LEU A 189 -22.54 -3.68 14.99
CA LEU A 189 -23.10 -2.95 13.85
C LEU A 189 -23.87 -3.84 12.85
N TYR A 190 -23.70 -5.16 12.92
CA TYR A 190 -24.28 -6.09 11.94
C TYR A 190 -25.15 -7.22 12.54
N PRO A 191 -25.89 -7.00 13.65
CA PRO A 191 -26.65 -8.08 14.29
C PRO A 191 -27.78 -8.62 13.41
N VAL A 192 -28.25 -7.84 12.42
CA VAL A 192 -29.44 -8.16 11.61
C VAL A 192 -29.13 -9.10 10.44
N SER A 193 -27.92 -9.10 9.89
CA SER A 193 -27.61 -9.95 8.74
C SER A 193 -27.55 -11.45 9.08
N TYR A 194 -27.22 -11.82 10.30
CA TYR A 194 -27.21 -13.21 10.74
C TYR A 194 -28.59 -13.80 10.97
N THR A 195 -29.55 -13.00 11.41
CA THR A 195 -30.95 -13.45 11.60
C THR A 195 -31.64 -13.68 10.26
N HIS A 196 -31.32 -12.93 9.22
CA HIS A 196 -31.91 -13.15 7.90
C HIS A 196 -31.35 -14.37 7.17
N LEU A 197 -30.08 -14.73 7.36
CA LEU A 197 -29.49 -15.95 6.78
C LEU A 197 -30.10 -17.22 7.40
N ARG A 198 -30.39 -17.24 8.70
CA ARG A 198 -31.09 -18.35 9.33
C ARG A 198 -32.58 -18.49 8.95
N ALA A 199 -33.21 -17.39 8.56
CA ALA A 199 -34.62 -17.41 8.14
C ALA A 199 -34.85 -18.03 6.74
N HIS A 200 -33.77 -18.23 5.96
CA HIS A 200 -33.81 -18.87 4.64
C HIS A 200 -33.33 -20.34 4.64
N GLU A 201 -32.91 -20.88 5.78
CA GLU A 201 -32.72 -22.32 5.92
C GLU A 201 -34.09 -23.00 5.99
N THR A 202 -34.50 -23.58 4.86
CA THR A 202 -35.76 -24.35 4.81
C THR A 202 -35.60 -25.65 5.60
N PRO A 203 -36.68 -26.19 6.23
CA PRO A 203 -36.65 -27.41 7.06
C PRO A 203 -36.26 -28.69 6.29
N GLU A 204 -35.96 -28.62 5.02
CA GLU A 204 -35.66 -29.76 4.18
C GLU A 204 -34.19 -30.26 4.29
N HIS A 205 -33.40 -29.63 5.15
CA HIS A 205 -32.01 -30.02 5.42
C HIS A 205 -31.73 -30.44 6.87
N LEU A 206 -32.81 -30.86 7.59
CA LEU A 206 -32.72 -31.50 8.90
C LEU A 206 -32.98 -33.01 8.78
#